data_622be2fc2aec79153c05ccedd3f8a70f
#
_entry.id   622be2fc2aec79153c05ccedd3f8a70f
#
_cell.length_a   1.000
_cell.length_b   1.000
_cell.length_c   1.000
_cell.angle_alpha   90.00
_cell.angle_beta   90.00
_cell.angle_gamma   90.00
#
_symmetry.space_group_name_H-M   'P 1'
#
loop_
_entity.id
_entity.type
_entity.pdbx_description
1 polymer ?
#
loop_
_entity_poly.entity_id
_entity_poly.type
_entity_poly.pdbx_seq_one_letter_code
_entity_poly.pdbx_strand_id
1 'polypeptide(L)'
;MKVAPLKKTQTAATMHTEGSSPFPAGGAVNALGVVSSVLPGGIYSVESEGHVLRCLRAASCLLRPEIGDTVLVNGPDERRLYLTAVAEQANAGAAHIEVEGDLTLASRLGAVNVESPTLLNLRARQATTIGGPQLQIDADEARCSIGRLDYSGEEARVAVFGIRVIGRLYEAVVDRLVHLSKSAFRMTEGMDQVHAGQLDYRATEMARLHGKNTVITARDLIKTDAKQIHMG
;
A
#
# COMPACT_ATOMS: atom_id res chain seq x y z
N MET A 1 -69.10 57.65 27.88
CA MET A 1 -68.15 56.55 27.69
C MET A 1 -66.97 57.08 26.88
N LYS A 2 -65.82 57.26 27.53
CA LYS A 2 -64.62 57.84 26.88
C LYS A 2 -63.74 56.73 26.33
N VAL A 3 -63.39 56.84 25.07
CA VAL A 3 -62.44 55.93 24.38
C VAL A 3 -61.06 56.56 24.47
N ALA A 4 -60.06 55.80 25.00
CA ALA A 4 -58.68 56.25 25.14
C ALA A 4 -57.91 55.99 23.85
N PRO A 5 -56.89 56.79 23.48
CA PRO A 5 -56.13 56.58 22.23
C PRO A 5 -54.99 55.64 22.41
N LEU A 6 -54.76 54.79 21.33
CA LEU A 6 -53.66 53.89 21.18
C LEU A 6 -52.32 54.67 21.05
N LYS A 7 -51.32 54.27 21.86
CA LYS A 7 -49.94 54.69 21.70
C LYS A 7 -49.28 53.90 20.55
N LYS A 8 -48.73 54.60 19.56
CA LYS A 8 -47.82 54.05 18.55
C LYS A 8 -46.47 53.70 19.16
N THR A 9 -46.11 52.43 19.14
CA THR A 9 -44.78 52.01 19.48
C THR A 9 -43.88 52.22 18.26
N GLN A 10 -42.87 53.02 18.36
CA GLN A 10 -41.80 53.17 17.35
C GLN A 10 -40.86 51.97 17.50
N THR A 11 -40.75 51.17 16.47
CA THR A 11 -39.73 50.12 16.31
C THR A 11 -38.44 50.81 15.91
N ALA A 12 -37.43 50.78 16.79
CA ALA A 12 -36.08 51.20 16.46
C ALA A 12 -35.50 50.25 15.44
N ALA A 13 -35.18 50.74 14.25
CA ALA A 13 -34.39 50.05 13.26
C ALA A 13 -32.96 49.90 13.79
N THR A 14 -32.55 48.67 14.04
CA THR A 14 -31.15 48.35 14.33
C THR A 14 -30.36 48.56 13.05
N MET A 15 -29.58 49.61 12.99
CA MET A 15 -28.56 49.79 11.95
C MET A 15 -27.53 48.70 12.12
N HIS A 16 -27.47 47.77 11.19
CA HIS A 16 -26.31 46.93 10.98
C HIS A 16 -25.17 47.86 10.55
N THR A 17 -24.22 48.08 11.43
CA THR A 17 -22.92 48.66 11.08
C THR A 17 -22.26 47.69 10.13
N GLU A 18 -22.20 47.99 8.84
CA GLU A 18 -21.29 47.34 7.91
C GLU A 18 -19.89 47.57 8.44
N GLY A 19 -19.23 46.49 8.91
CA GLY A 19 -17.86 46.54 9.40
C GLY A 19 -16.97 47.03 8.23
N SER A 20 -16.32 48.11 8.40
CA SER A 20 -15.29 48.61 7.50
C SER A 20 -14.20 47.55 7.36
N SER A 21 -13.92 47.17 6.12
CA SER A 21 -12.82 46.27 5.82
C SER A 21 -11.50 46.78 6.41
N PRO A 22 -10.68 45.95 7.07
CA PRO A 22 -9.40 46.36 7.63
C PRO A 22 -8.35 46.64 6.55
N PHE A 23 -8.64 46.30 5.31
CA PHE A 23 -7.71 46.45 4.19
C PHE A 23 -8.08 47.67 3.34
N PRO A 24 -7.09 48.42 2.79
CA PRO A 24 -7.36 49.53 1.91
C PRO A 24 -8.09 49.03 0.65
N ALA A 25 -9.15 49.69 0.26
CA ALA A 25 -9.96 49.36 -0.89
C ALA A 25 -9.07 49.25 -2.15
N GLY A 26 -8.96 48.05 -2.73
CA GLY A 26 -8.16 47.78 -3.92
C GLY A 26 -6.67 47.48 -3.66
N GLY A 27 -6.26 47.24 -2.42
CA GLY A 27 -4.92 46.85 -2.06
C GLY A 27 -4.74 45.32 -1.98
N ALA A 28 -3.49 44.85 -2.18
CA ALA A 28 -3.16 43.44 -1.96
C ALA A 28 -3.37 43.08 -0.47
N VAL A 29 -4.00 41.94 -0.26
CA VAL A 29 -4.25 41.39 1.08
C VAL A 29 -3.13 40.42 1.41
N ASN A 30 -2.58 40.57 2.62
CA ASN A 30 -1.63 39.64 3.21
C ASN A 30 -1.98 39.54 4.70
N ALA A 31 -2.56 38.41 5.11
CA ALA A 31 -3.07 38.19 6.43
C ALA A 31 -2.68 36.85 7.02
N LEU A 32 -2.46 36.84 8.33
CA LEU A 32 -2.39 35.62 9.14
C LEU A 32 -3.73 35.48 9.88
N GLY A 33 -4.29 34.29 9.86
CA GLY A 33 -5.55 34.02 10.54
C GLY A 33 -5.73 32.55 10.86
N VAL A 34 -6.82 32.25 11.56
CA VAL A 34 -7.16 30.92 12.00
C VAL A 34 -8.34 30.38 11.16
N VAL A 35 -8.24 29.16 10.69
CA VAL A 35 -9.34 28.49 9.95
C VAL A 35 -10.49 28.22 10.90
N SER A 36 -11.63 28.90 10.71
CA SER A 36 -12.84 28.75 11.53
C SER A 36 -13.81 27.70 10.94
N SER A 37 -13.87 27.57 9.62
CA SER A 37 -14.72 26.56 8.98
C SER A 37 -14.27 26.24 7.55
N VAL A 38 -14.67 25.05 7.07
CA VAL A 38 -14.51 24.60 5.68
C VAL A 38 -15.88 24.47 5.06
N LEU A 39 -16.14 25.24 4.01
CA LEU A 39 -17.41 25.29 3.31
C LEU A 39 -17.41 24.38 2.07
N PRO A 40 -18.56 24.00 1.53
CA PRO A 40 -18.66 23.26 0.26
C PRO A 40 -17.93 23.99 -0.88
N GLY A 41 -17.33 23.24 -1.78
CA GLY A 41 -16.55 23.79 -2.90
C GLY A 41 -15.11 24.19 -2.54
N GLY A 42 -14.59 23.72 -1.39
CA GLY A 42 -13.19 23.98 -1.02
C GLY A 42 -12.92 25.41 -0.57
N ILE A 43 -13.94 26.10 -0.09
CA ILE A 43 -13.82 27.46 0.45
C ILE A 43 -13.52 27.37 1.94
N TYR A 44 -12.50 28.09 2.39
CA TYR A 44 -12.11 28.20 3.78
C TYR A 44 -12.55 29.54 4.34
N SER A 45 -13.11 29.53 5.55
CA SER A 45 -13.35 30.75 6.33
C SER A 45 -12.20 30.90 7.30
N VAL A 46 -11.50 32.00 7.20
CA VAL A 46 -10.33 32.32 8.05
C VAL A 46 -10.63 33.56 8.85
N GLU A 47 -10.53 33.48 10.17
CA GLU A 47 -10.67 34.60 11.06
C GLU A 47 -9.33 35.30 11.26
N SER A 48 -9.26 36.58 10.92
CA SER A 48 -8.08 37.43 11.05
C SER A 48 -8.49 38.79 11.56
N GLU A 49 -7.90 39.26 12.67
CA GLU A 49 -8.14 40.58 13.29
C GLU A 49 -9.64 40.92 13.49
N GLY A 50 -10.47 39.91 13.82
CA GLY A 50 -11.91 40.07 14.04
C GLY A 50 -12.75 40.09 12.75
N HIS A 51 -12.16 39.83 11.59
CA HIS A 51 -12.84 39.74 10.30
C HIS A 51 -12.80 38.31 9.77
N VAL A 52 -13.84 37.90 9.06
CA VAL A 52 -13.91 36.58 8.40
C VAL A 52 -13.58 36.74 6.93
N LEU A 53 -12.46 36.18 6.53
CA LEU A 53 -11.98 36.11 5.14
C LEU A 53 -12.41 34.79 4.50
N ARG A 54 -12.99 34.85 3.29
CA ARG A 54 -13.31 33.66 2.52
C ARG A 54 -12.26 33.46 1.43
N CYS A 55 -11.55 32.34 1.47
CA CYS A 55 -10.46 32.06 0.56
C CYS A 55 -10.52 30.63 -0.01
N LEU A 56 -9.92 30.46 -1.17
CA LEU A 56 -9.69 29.16 -1.78
C LEU A 56 -8.29 28.67 -1.39
N ARG A 57 -8.10 27.36 -1.31
CA ARG A 57 -6.78 26.78 -1.13
C ARG A 57 -5.93 27.02 -2.37
N ALA A 58 -4.75 27.61 -2.21
CA ALA A 58 -3.81 27.76 -3.30
C ALA A 58 -3.25 26.39 -3.72
N ALA A 59 -2.96 26.20 -5.00
CA ALA A 59 -2.34 24.96 -5.51
C ALA A 59 -0.98 24.67 -4.88
N SER A 60 -0.26 25.71 -4.43
CA SER A 60 1.01 25.58 -3.71
C SER A 60 0.88 25.12 -2.26
N CYS A 61 -0.32 25.22 -1.67
CA CYS A 61 -0.57 24.76 -0.29
C CYS A 61 -0.85 23.25 -0.31
N LEU A 62 0.22 22.45 -0.25
CA LEU A 62 0.11 20.98 -0.29
C LEU A 62 -0.49 20.39 0.99
N LEU A 63 -0.21 20.99 2.14
CA LEU A 63 -0.88 20.61 3.38
C LEU A 63 -2.35 21.00 3.30
N ARG A 64 -3.20 20.04 3.62
CA ARG A 64 -4.64 20.31 3.75
C ARG A 64 -4.89 21.09 5.02
N PRO A 65 -5.45 22.33 4.94
CA PRO A 65 -5.77 23.09 6.12
C PRO A 65 -6.94 22.48 6.88
N GLU A 66 -6.84 22.44 8.21
CA GLU A 66 -7.90 21.96 9.10
C GLU A 66 -8.43 23.10 9.98
N ILE A 67 -9.60 22.89 10.60
CA ILE A 67 -10.19 23.88 11.50
C ILE A 67 -9.26 24.08 12.71
N GLY A 68 -8.95 25.33 13.01
CA GLY A 68 -8.03 25.71 14.07
C GLY A 68 -6.59 25.95 13.62
N ASP A 69 -6.24 25.58 12.37
CA ASP A 69 -4.91 25.86 11.84
C ASP A 69 -4.70 27.37 11.65
N THR A 70 -3.51 27.83 11.97
CA THR A 70 -3.05 29.18 11.62
C THR A 70 -2.52 29.18 10.19
N VAL A 71 -3.06 30.04 9.34
CA VAL A 71 -2.81 30.01 7.90
C VAL A 71 -2.46 31.41 7.36
N LEU A 72 -1.67 31.40 6.27
CA LEU A 72 -1.37 32.59 5.49
C LEU A 72 -2.40 32.74 4.36
N VAL A 73 -3.03 33.91 4.30
CA VAL A 73 -3.98 34.27 3.26
C VAL A 73 -3.43 35.43 2.46
N ASN A 74 -3.39 35.28 1.14
CA ASN A 74 -2.89 36.29 0.21
C ASN A 74 -3.88 36.48 -0.96
N GLY A 75 -3.97 37.69 -1.45
CA GLY A 75 -4.76 37.97 -2.65
C GLY A 75 -4.57 39.38 -3.18
N PRO A 76 -4.93 39.62 -4.45
CA PRO A 76 -4.87 40.96 -5.04
C PRO A 76 -5.90 41.92 -4.46
N ASP A 77 -7.01 41.38 -3.95
CA ASP A 77 -8.10 42.11 -3.32
C ASP A 77 -8.91 41.13 -2.44
N GLU A 78 -9.88 41.66 -1.65
CA GLU A 78 -10.73 40.88 -0.75
C GLU A 78 -11.67 39.89 -1.47
N ARG A 79 -11.89 40.04 -2.77
CA ARG A 79 -12.76 39.15 -3.55
C ARG A 79 -12.03 37.89 -4.08
N ARG A 80 -10.70 37.97 -4.11
CA ARG A 80 -9.86 36.88 -4.61
C ARG A 80 -8.74 36.56 -3.63
N LEU A 81 -9.09 35.80 -2.60
CA LEU A 81 -8.17 35.39 -1.56
C LEU A 81 -7.80 33.92 -1.70
N TYR A 82 -6.54 33.62 -1.43
CA TYR A 82 -5.98 32.29 -1.44
C TYR A 82 -5.31 32.00 -0.11
N LEU A 83 -5.61 30.85 0.47
CA LEU A 83 -4.86 30.25 1.55
C LEU A 83 -3.59 29.62 0.96
N THR A 84 -2.45 30.24 1.20
CA THR A 84 -1.19 29.90 0.53
C THR A 84 -0.32 28.94 1.33
N ALA A 85 -0.44 28.95 2.65
CA ALA A 85 0.30 28.04 3.51
C ALA A 85 -0.41 27.83 4.84
N VAL A 86 -0.24 26.65 5.44
CA VAL A 86 -0.47 26.39 6.85
C VAL A 86 0.81 26.78 7.58
N ALA A 87 0.73 27.79 8.45
CA ALA A 87 1.85 28.27 9.23
C ALA A 87 2.01 27.45 10.53
N GLU A 88 0.89 27.14 11.20
CA GLU A 88 0.87 26.33 12.39
C GLU A 88 -0.35 25.40 12.34
N GLN A 89 -0.15 24.14 12.68
CA GLN A 89 -1.22 23.17 12.76
C GLN A 89 -1.83 23.13 14.16
N ALA A 90 -3.15 23.17 14.26
CA ALA A 90 -3.88 22.96 15.51
C ALA A 90 -3.64 21.56 16.08
N ASN A 91 -3.48 20.56 15.20
CA ASN A 91 -3.10 19.19 15.54
C ASN A 91 -1.77 18.82 14.87
N ALA A 92 -0.67 19.05 15.56
CA ALA A 92 0.66 18.68 15.07
C ALA A 92 0.90 17.15 14.92
N GLY A 93 -0.01 16.32 15.44
CA GLY A 93 0.08 14.85 15.35
C GLY A 93 -0.42 14.26 14.01
N ALA A 94 -1.04 15.08 13.15
CA ALA A 94 -1.59 14.60 11.88
C ALA A 94 -1.44 15.68 10.80
N ALA A 95 -0.66 15.39 9.76
CA ALA A 95 -0.52 16.24 8.60
C ALA A 95 -0.98 15.50 7.35
N HIS A 96 -1.83 16.14 6.52
CA HIS A 96 -2.31 15.53 5.28
C HIS A 96 -1.81 16.31 4.08
N ILE A 97 -1.12 15.61 3.17
CA ILE A 97 -0.85 16.10 1.81
C ILE A 97 -1.95 15.53 0.93
N GLU A 98 -2.79 16.38 0.39
CA GLU A 98 -3.96 15.99 -0.42
C GLU A 98 -4.03 16.84 -1.68
N VAL A 99 -4.21 16.18 -2.82
CA VAL A 99 -4.45 16.81 -4.12
C VAL A 99 -5.65 16.16 -4.79
N GLU A 100 -6.40 16.90 -5.59
CA GLU A 100 -7.57 16.37 -6.31
C GLU A 100 -7.20 15.58 -7.58
N GLY A 101 -5.99 15.76 -8.08
CA GLY A 101 -5.48 15.09 -9.28
C GLY A 101 -4.28 14.19 -8.98
N ASP A 102 -3.48 13.94 -9.98
CA ASP A 102 -2.27 13.14 -9.86
C ASP A 102 -1.20 13.86 -9.03
N LEU A 103 -0.55 13.11 -8.14
CA LEU A 103 0.59 13.57 -7.37
C LEU A 103 1.85 12.81 -7.79
N THR A 104 2.86 13.54 -8.25
CA THR A 104 4.17 12.98 -8.56
C THR A 104 5.21 13.52 -7.58
N LEU A 105 5.91 12.62 -6.89
CA LEU A 105 7.08 12.93 -6.08
C LEU A 105 8.33 12.49 -6.85
N ALA A 106 9.14 13.42 -7.28
CA ALA A 106 10.31 13.12 -8.09
C ALA A 106 11.53 13.92 -7.64
N SER A 107 12.68 13.26 -7.51
CA SER A 107 13.98 13.89 -7.39
C SER A 107 14.74 13.72 -8.71
N ARG A 108 15.24 14.81 -9.28
CA ARG A 108 15.95 14.74 -10.57
C ARG A 108 17.40 14.28 -10.44
N LEU A 109 18.05 14.56 -9.32
CA LEU A 109 19.47 14.33 -9.13
C LEU A 109 19.81 13.55 -7.86
N GLY A 110 18.83 13.27 -7.02
CA GLY A 110 19.02 12.61 -5.73
C GLY A 110 17.99 11.54 -5.45
N ALA A 111 18.01 11.01 -4.24
CA ALA A 111 17.05 10.01 -3.76
C ALA A 111 15.73 10.65 -3.33
N VAL A 112 14.68 9.84 -3.32
CA VAL A 112 13.45 10.11 -2.58
C VAL A 112 13.39 9.10 -1.43
N ASN A 113 13.49 9.60 -0.20
CA ASN A 113 13.41 8.78 1.01
C ASN A 113 12.03 8.96 1.64
N VAL A 114 11.38 7.86 1.98
CA VAL A 114 10.11 7.83 2.71
C VAL A 114 10.32 6.97 3.94
N GLU A 115 10.34 7.59 5.10
CA GLU A 115 10.67 6.94 6.37
C GLU A 115 9.56 7.15 7.39
N SER A 116 9.29 6.15 8.19
CA SER A 116 8.40 6.23 9.34
C SER A 116 8.93 5.37 10.47
N PRO A 117 9.02 5.88 11.70
CA PRO A 117 9.48 5.10 12.85
C PRO A 117 8.47 4.03 13.31
N THR A 118 7.23 4.08 12.83
CA THR A 118 6.17 3.19 13.28
C THR A 118 5.58 2.34 12.16
N LEU A 119 5.01 2.96 11.13
CA LEU A 119 4.27 2.25 10.10
C LEU A 119 4.29 3.02 8.77
N LEU A 120 4.65 2.35 7.71
CA LEU A 120 4.51 2.83 6.35
C LEU A 120 3.44 2.02 5.61
N ASN A 121 2.33 2.64 5.24
CA ASN A 121 1.26 2.04 4.45
C ASN A 121 1.30 2.54 3.01
N LEU A 122 1.46 1.62 2.06
CA LEU A 122 1.32 1.89 0.63
C LEU A 122 0.10 1.14 0.11
N ARG A 123 -0.92 1.86 -0.35
CA ARG A 123 -2.18 1.27 -0.83
C ARG A 123 -2.61 1.90 -2.13
N ALA A 124 -2.99 1.09 -3.08
CA ALA A 124 -3.66 1.50 -4.31
C ALA A 124 -4.95 0.69 -4.49
N ARG A 125 -5.97 1.29 -5.12
CA ARG A 125 -7.22 0.58 -5.42
C ARG A 125 -7.11 -0.34 -6.62
N GLN A 126 -6.24 0.00 -7.58
CA GLN A 126 -6.11 -0.73 -8.85
C GLN A 126 -4.79 -1.48 -8.92
N ALA A 127 -3.66 -0.78 -8.80
CA ALA A 127 -2.34 -1.38 -8.93
C ALA A 127 -1.29 -0.64 -8.11
N THR A 128 -0.32 -1.39 -7.60
CA THR A 128 0.93 -0.85 -7.06
C THR A 128 2.05 -1.43 -7.90
N THR A 129 2.87 -0.56 -8.51
CA THR A 129 4.01 -0.97 -9.32
C THR A 129 5.29 -0.52 -8.64
N ILE A 130 6.21 -1.45 -8.44
CA ILE A 130 7.55 -1.19 -7.92
C ILE A 130 8.53 -1.68 -9.00
N GLY A 131 9.34 -0.77 -9.54
CA GLY A 131 10.28 -1.07 -10.61
C GLY A 131 11.62 -0.42 -10.38
N GLY A 132 12.67 -1.11 -10.77
CA GLY A 132 14.04 -0.63 -10.68
C GLY A 132 15.03 -1.72 -11.09
N PRO A 133 16.31 -1.38 -11.30
CA PRO A 133 17.33 -2.40 -11.61
C PRO A 133 17.59 -3.33 -10.42
N GLN A 134 17.30 -2.90 -9.21
CA GLN A 134 17.45 -3.69 -7.99
C GLN A 134 16.30 -3.41 -7.04
N LEU A 135 15.74 -4.45 -6.46
CA LEU A 135 14.78 -4.38 -5.36
C LEU A 135 15.32 -5.20 -4.19
N GLN A 136 15.44 -4.58 -3.02
CA GLN A 136 15.84 -5.23 -1.79
C GLN A 136 14.73 -5.07 -0.76
N ILE A 137 14.39 -6.18 -0.09
CA ILE A 137 13.39 -6.20 0.99
C ILE A 137 14.02 -6.94 2.16
N ASP A 138 14.23 -6.22 3.25
CA ASP A 138 14.74 -6.76 4.51
C ASP A 138 13.64 -6.64 5.57
N ALA A 139 13.28 -7.76 6.18
CA ALA A 139 12.27 -7.81 7.22
C ALA A 139 12.48 -9.05 8.10
N ASP A 140 12.22 -8.94 9.38
CA ASP A 140 12.23 -10.07 10.31
C ASP A 140 11.05 -11.02 10.03
N GLU A 141 9.89 -10.49 9.65
CA GLU A 141 8.72 -11.24 9.24
C GLU A 141 8.10 -10.63 7.98
N ALA A 142 7.84 -11.45 6.96
CA ALA A 142 7.10 -11.06 5.77
C ALA A 142 5.92 -12.00 5.55
N ARG A 143 4.73 -11.45 5.31
CA ARG A 143 3.53 -12.21 4.96
C ARG A 143 3.01 -11.76 3.61
N CYS A 144 3.00 -12.68 2.63
CA CYS A 144 2.49 -12.44 1.30
C CYS A 144 1.20 -13.24 1.07
N SER A 145 0.11 -12.56 0.72
CA SER A 145 -1.15 -13.18 0.32
C SER A 145 -1.47 -12.71 -1.10
N ILE A 146 -1.23 -13.60 -2.06
CA ILE A 146 -1.31 -13.27 -3.48
C ILE A 146 -2.20 -14.32 -4.15
N GLY A 147 -3.24 -13.88 -4.86
CA GLY A 147 -4.16 -14.79 -5.55
C GLY A 147 -3.48 -15.52 -6.72
N ARG A 148 -2.61 -14.84 -7.45
CA ARG A 148 -1.79 -15.40 -8.54
C ARG A 148 -0.42 -14.76 -8.53
N LEU A 149 0.62 -15.57 -8.47
CA LEU A 149 2.01 -15.15 -8.53
C LEU A 149 2.65 -15.73 -9.78
N ASP A 150 3.13 -14.86 -10.67
CA ASP A 150 3.94 -15.23 -11.83
C ASP A 150 5.37 -14.71 -11.58
N TYR A 151 6.34 -15.61 -11.56
CA TYR A 151 7.76 -15.28 -11.48
C TYR A 151 8.43 -15.65 -12.80
N SER A 152 9.17 -14.72 -13.38
CA SER A 152 10.01 -14.93 -14.55
C SER A 152 11.36 -14.29 -14.30
N GLY A 153 12.43 -15.04 -14.45
CA GLY A 153 13.77 -14.59 -14.18
C GLY A 153 14.80 -15.65 -14.56
N GLU A 154 16.08 -15.31 -14.47
CA GLU A 154 17.18 -16.22 -14.81
C GLU A 154 17.49 -17.18 -13.66
N GLU A 155 17.40 -16.74 -12.42
CA GLU A 155 17.71 -17.57 -11.24
C GLU A 155 16.74 -17.25 -10.08
N ALA A 156 16.34 -18.27 -9.37
CA ALA A 156 15.68 -18.17 -8.07
C ALA A 156 16.45 -19.01 -7.05
N ARG A 157 16.92 -18.41 -5.97
CA ARG A 157 17.59 -19.08 -4.85
C ARG A 157 16.75 -18.97 -3.59
N VAL A 158 16.45 -20.11 -2.97
CA VAL A 158 15.73 -20.19 -1.70
C VAL A 158 16.61 -20.93 -0.69
N ALA A 159 16.98 -20.26 0.39
CA ALA A 159 17.77 -20.83 1.50
C ALA A 159 17.02 -20.62 2.81
N VAL A 160 16.37 -21.66 3.30
CA VAL A 160 15.51 -21.63 4.48
C VAL A 160 15.64 -22.92 5.29
N PHE A 161 15.28 -22.92 6.56
CA PHE A 161 15.27 -24.12 7.39
C PHE A 161 14.14 -25.10 7.06
N GLY A 162 13.05 -24.63 6.49
CA GLY A 162 11.92 -25.45 6.12
C GLY A 162 11.11 -24.88 4.97
N ILE A 163 10.73 -25.73 4.03
CA ILE A 163 9.80 -25.41 2.95
C ILE A 163 8.62 -26.36 3.04
N ARG A 164 7.40 -25.82 3.00
CA ARG A 164 6.17 -26.60 2.87
C ARG A 164 5.41 -26.14 1.63
N VAL A 165 5.21 -27.04 0.68
CA VAL A 165 4.42 -26.78 -0.52
C VAL A 165 3.14 -27.61 -0.43
N ILE A 166 1.99 -26.96 -0.49
CA ILE A 166 0.67 -27.60 -0.47
C ILE A 166 -0.11 -27.10 -1.68
N GLY A 167 -0.54 -27.99 -2.53
CA GLY A 167 -1.26 -27.64 -3.75
C GLY A 167 -1.94 -28.86 -4.36
N ARG A 168 -2.73 -28.64 -5.41
CA ARG A 168 -3.36 -29.70 -6.19
C ARG A 168 -2.47 -30.23 -7.30
N LEU A 169 -1.60 -29.39 -7.79
CA LEU A 169 -0.66 -29.70 -8.88
C LEU A 169 0.70 -29.16 -8.51
N TYR A 170 1.72 -29.98 -8.66
CA TYR A 170 3.12 -29.59 -8.67
C TYR A 170 3.76 -30.13 -9.93
N GLU A 171 4.28 -29.27 -10.79
CA GLU A 171 4.93 -29.61 -12.02
C GLU A 171 6.32 -28.97 -12.07
N ALA A 172 7.32 -29.75 -12.46
CA ALA A 172 8.68 -29.28 -12.65
C ALA A 172 9.22 -29.83 -13.98
N VAL A 173 9.61 -28.93 -14.87
CA VAL A 173 10.26 -29.25 -16.13
C VAL A 173 11.67 -28.66 -16.08
N VAL A 174 12.67 -29.53 -15.98
CA VAL A 174 14.06 -29.11 -15.74
C VAL A 174 15.01 -30.04 -16.50
N ASP A 175 16.13 -29.53 -16.91
CA ASP A 175 17.19 -30.35 -17.55
C ASP A 175 17.88 -31.25 -16.52
N ARG A 176 17.98 -30.81 -15.28
CA ARG A 176 18.62 -31.56 -14.21
C ARG A 176 17.91 -31.33 -12.88
N LEU A 177 17.54 -32.43 -12.22
CA LEU A 177 17.03 -32.43 -10.87
C LEU A 177 18.01 -33.14 -9.93
N VAL A 178 18.42 -32.49 -8.84
CA VAL A 178 19.24 -33.10 -7.80
C VAL A 178 18.46 -33.02 -6.49
N HIS A 179 18.26 -34.16 -5.84
CA HIS A 179 17.62 -34.28 -4.55
C HIS A 179 18.58 -34.96 -3.57
N LEU A 180 19.01 -34.20 -2.56
CA LEU A 180 19.84 -34.72 -1.46
C LEU A 180 19.06 -34.60 -0.15
N SER A 181 18.84 -35.69 0.52
CA SER A 181 18.12 -35.75 1.79
C SER A 181 18.65 -36.83 2.70
N LYS A 182 18.54 -36.64 4.02
CA LYS A 182 18.85 -37.70 5.01
C LYS A 182 17.78 -38.76 5.03
N SER A 183 16.54 -38.39 4.77
CA SER A 183 15.41 -39.33 4.62
C SER A 183 14.44 -38.75 3.61
N ALA A 184 13.83 -39.65 2.82
CA ALA A 184 12.79 -39.30 1.88
C ALA A 184 11.59 -40.22 2.08
N PHE A 185 10.39 -39.67 2.09
CA PHE A 185 9.15 -40.42 2.14
C PHE A 185 8.30 -40.02 0.92
N ARG A 186 7.89 -40.99 0.14
CA ARG A 186 7.04 -40.78 -1.04
C ARG A 186 5.85 -41.74 -0.98
N MET A 187 4.67 -41.21 -1.05
CA MET A 187 3.44 -41.97 -1.10
C MET A 187 2.59 -41.48 -2.28
N THR A 188 2.13 -42.40 -3.11
CA THR A 188 1.30 -42.12 -4.26
C THR A 188 0.10 -43.05 -4.21
N GLU A 189 -1.12 -42.54 -4.21
CA GLU A 189 -2.35 -43.32 -4.17
C GLU A 189 -2.67 -43.95 -5.53
N GLY A 190 -2.30 -43.30 -6.60
CA GLY A 190 -2.53 -43.77 -7.98
C GLY A 190 -1.28 -44.40 -8.62
N MET A 191 -0.92 -43.93 -9.78
CA MET A 191 0.20 -44.40 -10.54
C MET A 191 1.47 -43.62 -10.19
N ASP A 192 2.56 -44.33 -9.91
CA ASP A 192 3.92 -43.80 -9.85
C ASP A 192 4.72 -44.37 -11.01
N GLN A 193 5.10 -43.55 -11.97
CA GLN A 193 5.74 -43.97 -13.22
C GLN A 193 7.11 -43.31 -13.36
N VAL A 194 8.11 -44.09 -13.66
CA VAL A 194 9.48 -43.63 -13.92
C VAL A 194 9.94 -44.12 -15.28
N HIS A 195 10.31 -43.19 -16.16
CA HIS A 195 10.98 -43.50 -17.44
C HIS A 195 12.40 -42.93 -17.41
N ALA A 196 13.38 -43.75 -17.62
CA ALA A 196 14.78 -43.35 -17.60
C ALA A 196 15.58 -44.13 -18.61
N GLY A 197 16.61 -43.54 -19.20
CA GLY A 197 17.58 -44.27 -20.01
C GLY A 197 18.42 -45.22 -19.16
N GLN A 198 18.70 -44.84 -17.92
CA GLN A 198 19.38 -45.70 -16.94
C GLN A 198 18.76 -45.47 -15.58
N LEU A 199 18.50 -46.53 -14.84
CA LEU A 199 17.94 -46.51 -13.50
C LEU A 199 18.83 -47.33 -12.56
N ASP A 200 19.37 -46.71 -11.53
CA ASP A 200 20.22 -47.34 -10.50
C ASP A 200 19.60 -47.13 -9.11
N TYR A 201 19.12 -48.22 -8.52
CA TYR A 201 18.63 -48.24 -7.13
C TYR A 201 19.60 -49.04 -6.26
N ARG A 202 20.19 -48.40 -5.27
CA ARG A 202 21.07 -49.04 -4.26
C ARG A 202 20.54 -48.84 -2.87
N ALA A 203 20.48 -49.92 -2.12
CA ALA A 203 20.24 -49.86 -0.67
C ALA A 203 21.38 -50.64 0.02
N THR A 204 21.92 -50.08 1.11
CA THR A 204 22.99 -50.73 1.87
C THR A 204 22.50 -51.91 2.70
N GLU A 205 21.23 -51.89 3.12
CA GLU A 205 20.68 -52.92 3.98
C GLU A 205 19.56 -53.69 3.30
N MET A 206 18.47 -53.07 2.91
CA MET A 206 17.30 -53.73 2.35
C MET A 206 16.65 -52.91 1.27
N ALA A 207 16.39 -53.54 0.11
CA ALA A 207 15.46 -53.08 -0.89
C ALA A 207 14.28 -54.07 -0.98
N ARG A 208 13.05 -53.56 -0.86
CA ARG A 208 11.85 -54.41 -0.95
C ARG A 208 10.95 -53.89 -2.05
N LEU A 209 10.58 -54.81 -2.98
CA LEU A 209 9.53 -54.64 -3.96
C LEU A 209 8.40 -55.58 -3.62
N HIS A 210 7.21 -55.08 -3.40
CA HIS A 210 6.03 -55.88 -3.07
C HIS A 210 4.82 -55.38 -3.86
N GLY A 211 4.08 -56.28 -4.45
CA GLY A 211 2.87 -55.98 -5.19
C GLY A 211 2.03 -57.23 -5.39
N LYS A 212 0.75 -57.10 -5.75
CA LYS A 212 -0.08 -58.21 -6.14
C LYS A 212 0.54 -58.95 -7.35
N ASN A 213 1.07 -58.19 -8.29
CA ASN A 213 1.81 -58.71 -9.45
C ASN A 213 3.11 -57.91 -9.59
N THR A 214 4.23 -58.57 -9.67
CA THR A 214 5.54 -57.98 -9.97
C THR A 214 6.04 -58.58 -11.27
N VAL A 215 6.28 -57.74 -12.26
CA VAL A 215 6.80 -58.19 -13.60
C VAL A 215 8.15 -57.53 -13.79
N ILE A 216 9.18 -58.37 -14.03
CA ILE A 216 10.53 -57.92 -14.33
C ILE A 216 10.91 -58.57 -15.67
N THR A 217 11.21 -57.76 -16.65
CA THR A 217 11.58 -58.23 -17.99
C THR A 217 12.82 -57.49 -18.48
N ALA A 218 13.66 -58.18 -19.20
CA ALA A 218 14.79 -57.59 -19.92
C ALA A 218 14.90 -58.19 -21.30
N ARG A 219 15.41 -57.43 -22.27
CA ARG A 219 15.65 -57.95 -23.60
C ARG A 219 16.89 -58.87 -23.64
N ASP A 220 17.96 -58.48 -22.94
CA ASP A 220 19.23 -59.11 -23.08
C ASP A 220 19.65 -59.93 -21.85
N LEU A 221 19.51 -59.41 -20.64
CA LEU A 221 19.98 -60.09 -19.41
C LEU A 221 19.19 -59.69 -18.17
N ILE A 222 18.76 -60.65 -17.38
CA ILE A 222 18.41 -60.48 -15.96
C ILE A 222 19.43 -61.28 -15.16
N LYS A 223 20.20 -60.62 -14.28
CA LYS A 223 21.13 -61.26 -13.37
C LYS A 223 20.65 -61.09 -11.95
N THR A 224 20.50 -62.22 -11.24
CA THR A 224 20.20 -62.26 -9.82
C THR A 224 21.31 -63.01 -9.11
N ASP A 225 21.91 -62.38 -8.09
CA ASP A 225 23.02 -62.97 -7.35
C ASP A 225 22.81 -62.73 -5.86
N ALA A 226 22.92 -63.79 -5.05
CA ALA A 226 22.78 -63.74 -3.60
C ALA A 226 23.33 -64.99 -2.95
N LYS A 227 23.66 -64.97 -1.66
CA LYS A 227 24.01 -66.16 -0.92
C LYS A 227 22.88 -67.20 -0.85
N GLN A 228 21.63 -66.72 -0.88
CA GLN A 228 20.43 -67.60 -0.91
C GLN A 228 19.38 -66.94 -1.79
N ILE A 229 18.75 -67.72 -2.65
CA ILE A 229 17.63 -67.31 -3.50
C ILE A 229 16.47 -68.27 -3.22
N HIS A 230 15.34 -67.71 -2.75
CA HIS A 230 14.10 -68.48 -2.56
C HIS A 230 13.09 -68.05 -3.62
N MET A 231 12.62 -68.97 -4.40
CA MET A 231 11.55 -68.77 -5.38
C MET A 231 10.47 -69.81 -5.07
N GLY A 232 9.29 -69.29 -4.63
CA GLY A 232 8.16 -70.11 -4.23
C GLY A 232 6.90 -69.79 -4.98
#